data_99cc8f87bd6cc67721ecc2c25de68924
#
_entry.id   99cc8f87bd6cc67721ecc2c25de68924
#
_cell.length_a   1.000
_cell.length_b   1.000
_cell.length_c   1.000
_cell.angle_alpha   90.00
_cell.angle_beta   90.00
_cell.angle_gamma   90.00
#
_symmetry.space_group_name_H-M   'P 1'
#
loop_
_entity.id
_entity.type
_entity.pdbx_description
1 polymer ?
#
loop_
_entity_poly.entity_id
_entity_poly.type
_entity_poly.pdbx_seq_one_letter_code
_entity_poly.pdbx_strand_id
1 'polypeptide(L)'
;MTYSDYAKKNLLLEGIKQDRVIKIGSPLFEVYNYYDTQIEKSNILDKLKLKNNNFFLASVHREENVDDSDSLKEIIKSFDKLIKKFKIPIIFSTHPRTKVKLKKIKNINKRIIFLEPFSFFEYIKLMKN
;
A
#
# COMPACT_ATOMS: atom_id res chain seq x y z
N MET A 1 23.41 -1.33 -10.51
CA MET A 1 22.97 -0.17 -9.73
C MET A 1 22.20 -0.64 -8.50
N THR A 2 22.38 0.01 -7.35
CA THR A 2 21.71 -0.37 -6.09
C THR A 2 20.96 0.82 -5.49
N TYR A 3 19.92 0.55 -4.70
CA TYR A 3 19.10 1.58 -4.06
C TYR A 3 19.62 1.97 -2.67
N SER A 4 20.35 1.07 -2.01
CA SER A 4 20.81 1.27 -0.64
C SER A 4 22.25 0.81 -0.44
N ASP A 5 22.88 1.24 0.65
CA ASP A 5 24.21 0.77 1.05
C ASP A 5 24.19 -0.71 1.42
N TYR A 6 23.09 -1.22 1.97
CA TYR A 6 22.91 -2.65 2.24
C TYR A 6 22.97 -3.48 0.95
N ALA A 7 22.22 -3.08 -0.08
CA ALA A 7 22.26 -3.77 -1.36
C ALA A 7 23.64 -3.71 -2.01
N LYS A 8 24.33 -2.56 -1.92
CA LYS A 8 25.72 -2.44 -2.38
C LYS A 8 26.63 -3.40 -1.63
N LYS A 9 26.55 -3.41 -0.30
CA LYS A 9 27.38 -4.30 0.55
C LYS A 9 27.15 -5.78 0.22
N ASN A 10 25.91 -6.19 0.03
CA ASN A 10 25.58 -7.58 -0.32
C ASN A 10 26.23 -7.99 -1.65
N LEU A 11 26.15 -7.15 -2.69
CA LEU A 11 26.78 -7.43 -3.97
C LEU A 11 28.31 -7.51 -3.87
N LEU A 12 28.94 -6.67 -3.04
CA LEU A 12 30.38 -6.76 -2.79
C LEU A 12 30.77 -8.06 -2.07
N LEU A 13 29.94 -8.51 -1.11
CA LEU A 13 30.14 -9.80 -0.42
C LEU A 13 29.94 -11.00 -1.36
N GLU A 14 29.11 -10.88 -2.38
CA GLU A 14 28.94 -11.86 -3.45
C GLU A 14 30.10 -11.85 -4.48
N GLY A 15 31.12 -11.00 -4.28
CA GLY A 15 32.32 -10.95 -5.13
C GLY A 15 32.18 -10.01 -6.34
N ILE A 16 31.14 -9.20 -6.42
CA ILE A 16 31.02 -8.18 -7.48
C ILE A 16 32.04 -7.06 -7.20
N LYS A 17 32.84 -6.70 -8.19
CA LYS A 17 33.86 -5.66 -8.05
C LYS A 17 33.24 -4.30 -7.74
N GLN A 18 33.89 -3.52 -6.88
CA GLN A 18 33.37 -2.24 -6.40
C GLN A 18 33.14 -1.22 -7.52
N ASP A 19 33.97 -1.21 -8.55
CA ASP A 19 33.84 -0.35 -9.74
C ASP A 19 32.58 -0.63 -10.57
N ARG A 20 31.97 -1.82 -10.39
CA ARG A 20 30.73 -2.23 -11.06
C ARG A 20 29.47 -1.97 -10.25
N VAL A 21 29.59 -1.48 -9.01
CA VAL A 21 28.45 -1.29 -8.11
C VAL A 21 28.29 0.18 -7.76
N ILE A 22 27.30 0.82 -8.37
CA ILE A 22 26.96 2.22 -8.13
C ILE A 22 25.67 2.29 -7.32
N LYS A 23 25.69 3.03 -6.19
CA LYS A 23 24.48 3.36 -5.44
C LYS A 23 23.85 4.62 -6.04
N ILE A 24 22.62 4.51 -6.51
CA ILE A 24 21.86 5.60 -7.12
C ILE A 24 20.70 6.10 -6.25
N GLY A 25 20.37 5.40 -5.15
CA GLY A 25 19.14 5.63 -4.41
C GLY A 25 17.90 5.05 -5.12
N SER A 26 16.74 5.30 -4.56
CA SER A 26 15.48 4.85 -5.18
C SER A 26 15.04 5.81 -6.30
N PRO A 27 14.91 5.36 -7.55
CA PRO A 27 14.39 6.19 -8.65
C PRO A 27 12.93 6.59 -8.42
N LEU A 28 12.22 5.92 -7.53
CA LEU A 28 10.84 6.23 -7.21
C LEU A 28 10.68 7.63 -6.60
N PHE A 29 11.72 8.13 -5.89
CA PHE A 29 11.73 9.50 -5.37
C PHE A 29 11.70 10.55 -6.48
N GLU A 30 12.48 10.34 -7.56
CA GLU A 30 12.47 11.22 -8.73
C GLU A 30 11.12 11.19 -9.44
N VAL A 31 10.50 10.00 -9.55
CA VAL A 31 9.16 9.84 -10.13
C VAL A 31 8.12 10.61 -9.30
N TYR A 32 8.19 10.55 -7.97
CA TYR A 32 7.28 11.30 -7.11
C TYR A 32 7.44 12.81 -7.29
N ASN A 33 8.67 13.31 -7.32
CA ASN A 33 8.93 14.73 -7.52
C ASN A 33 8.47 15.21 -8.90
N TYR A 34 8.72 14.43 -9.93
CA TYR A 34 8.31 14.75 -11.30
C TYR A 34 6.78 14.86 -11.44
N TYR A 35 6.05 13.97 -10.79
CA TYR A 35 4.59 13.92 -10.86
C TYR A 35 3.87 14.60 -9.69
N ASP A 36 4.57 15.33 -8.82
CA ASP A 36 3.98 15.92 -7.61
C ASP A 36 2.75 16.80 -7.93
N THR A 37 2.84 17.65 -8.94
CA THR A 37 1.72 18.50 -9.36
C THR A 37 0.48 17.68 -9.79
N GLN A 38 0.66 16.58 -10.50
CA GLN A 38 -0.42 15.70 -10.93
C GLN A 38 -1.00 14.92 -9.73
N ILE A 39 -0.16 14.49 -8.80
CA ILE A 39 -0.56 13.85 -7.56
C ILE A 39 -1.43 14.82 -6.75
N GLU A 40 -0.99 16.06 -6.58
CA GLU A 40 -1.74 17.07 -5.82
C GLU A 40 -3.09 17.43 -6.45
N LYS A 41 -3.20 17.42 -7.77
CA LYS A 41 -4.46 17.63 -8.50
C LYS A 41 -5.45 16.45 -8.40
N SER A 42 -5.04 15.30 -7.85
CA SER A 42 -5.94 14.17 -7.69
C SER A 42 -7.07 14.51 -6.70
N ASN A 43 -8.30 14.33 -7.12
CA ASN A 43 -9.51 14.56 -6.33
C ASN A 43 -9.99 13.31 -5.57
N ILE A 44 -9.11 12.33 -5.38
CA ILE A 44 -9.48 11.02 -4.78
C ILE A 44 -10.06 11.17 -3.37
N LEU A 45 -9.56 12.11 -2.56
CA LEU A 45 -10.06 12.35 -1.21
C LEU A 45 -11.52 12.80 -1.25
N ASP A 46 -11.85 13.76 -2.12
CA ASP A 46 -13.22 14.27 -2.29
C ASP A 46 -14.14 13.17 -2.84
N LYS A 47 -13.67 12.43 -3.85
CA LYS A 47 -14.38 11.30 -4.46
C LYS A 47 -14.76 10.24 -3.44
N LEU A 48 -13.87 9.96 -2.47
CA LEU A 48 -14.09 9.01 -1.40
C LEU A 48 -14.69 9.66 -0.12
N LYS A 49 -14.92 10.97 -0.11
CA LYS A 49 -15.40 11.75 1.04
C LYS A 49 -14.49 11.56 2.28
N LEU A 50 -13.18 11.52 2.06
CA LEU A 50 -12.17 11.36 3.10
C LEU A 50 -11.64 12.73 3.53
N LYS A 51 -11.28 12.82 4.82
CA LYS A 51 -10.56 13.97 5.37
C LYS A 51 -9.09 13.59 5.54
N ASN A 52 -8.20 14.56 5.34
CA ASN A 52 -6.76 14.38 5.53
C ASN A 52 -6.47 13.80 6.93
N ASN A 53 -5.57 12.83 6.98
CA ASN A 53 -5.14 12.16 8.21
C ASN A 53 -6.27 11.49 9.02
N ASN A 54 -7.40 11.17 8.37
CA ASN A 54 -8.57 10.61 9.06
C ASN A 54 -9.04 9.28 8.43
N PHE A 55 -8.11 8.49 7.94
CA PHE A 55 -8.34 7.14 7.43
C PHE A 55 -7.05 6.33 7.49
N PHE A 56 -7.16 5.02 7.41
CA PHE A 56 -6.04 4.14 7.13
C PHE A 56 -6.11 3.68 5.68
N LEU A 57 -4.96 3.65 5.01
CA LEU A 57 -4.81 3.01 3.70
C LEU A 57 -4.17 1.64 3.89
N ALA A 58 -4.84 0.59 3.43
CA ALA A 58 -4.36 -0.78 3.48
C ALA A 58 -4.22 -1.37 2.08
N SER A 59 -3.11 -2.07 1.85
CA SER A 59 -2.88 -2.85 0.64
C SER A 59 -2.27 -4.19 1.03
N VAL A 60 -2.94 -5.27 0.65
CA VAL A 60 -2.48 -6.63 0.93
C VAL A 60 -2.46 -7.37 -0.41
N HIS A 61 -1.27 -7.64 -0.92
CA HIS A 61 -1.07 -8.20 -2.26
C HIS A 61 -0.11 -9.40 -2.31
N ARG A 62 0.38 -9.89 -1.16
CA ARG A 62 1.11 -11.15 -1.13
C ARG A 62 0.12 -12.30 -1.25
N GLU A 63 0.36 -13.22 -2.19
CA GLU A 63 -0.48 -14.39 -2.42
C GLU A 63 -0.69 -15.19 -1.14
N GLU A 64 0.37 -15.39 -0.35
CA GLU A 64 0.33 -16.07 0.95
C GLU A 64 -0.72 -15.49 1.92
N ASN A 65 -0.86 -14.17 1.97
CA ASN A 65 -1.80 -13.49 2.85
C ASN A 65 -3.23 -13.48 2.32
N VAL A 66 -3.40 -13.63 1.01
CA VAL A 66 -4.69 -13.52 0.33
C VAL A 66 -5.24 -14.90 -0.03
N ASP A 67 -4.37 -15.89 -0.28
CA ASP A 67 -4.78 -17.23 -0.69
C ASP A 67 -5.16 -18.10 0.49
N ASP A 68 -4.59 -17.88 1.66
CA ASP A 68 -5.05 -18.47 2.90
C ASP A 68 -6.26 -17.73 3.46
N SER A 69 -7.38 -18.46 3.60
CA SER A 69 -8.63 -17.88 4.12
C SER A 69 -8.53 -17.44 5.59
N ASP A 70 -7.66 -18.06 6.37
CA ASP A 70 -7.54 -17.75 7.79
C ASP A 70 -6.64 -16.54 8.01
N SER A 71 -5.56 -16.40 7.24
CA SER A 71 -4.74 -15.18 7.20
C SER A 71 -5.58 -13.95 6.83
N LEU A 72 -6.43 -14.05 5.82
CA LEU A 72 -7.31 -12.96 5.43
C LEU A 72 -8.33 -12.60 6.53
N LYS A 73 -8.90 -13.58 7.22
CA LYS A 73 -9.78 -13.33 8.38
C LYS A 73 -9.06 -12.62 9.52
N GLU A 74 -7.82 -12.99 9.82
CA GLU A 74 -7.03 -12.33 10.87
C GLU A 74 -6.68 -10.88 10.50
N ILE A 75 -6.41 -10.60 9.22
CA ILE A 75 -6.24 -9.23 8.74
C ILE A 75 -7.53 -8.42 8.97
N ILE A 76 -8.69 -8.93 8.58
CA ILE A 76 -9.98 -8.24 8.80
C ILE A 76 -10.26 -8.04 10.29
N LYS A 77 -9.99 -9.01 11.16
CA LYS A 77 -10.10 -8.84 12.62
C LYS A 77 -9.16 -7.74 13.14
N SER A 78 -7.96 -7.65 12.59
CA SER A 78 -7.00 -6.60 12.96
C SER A 78 -7.49 -5.22 12.55
N PHE A 79 -8.11 -5.11 11.37
CA PHE A 79 -8.78 -3.88 10.93
C PHE A 79 -9.94 -3.49 11.85
N ASP A 80 -10.74 -4.45 12.30
CA ASP A 80 -11.80 -4.18 13.27
C ASP A 80 -11.26 -3.61 14.59
N LYS A 81 -10.14 -4.12 15.08
CA LYS A 81 -9.48 -3.59 16.28
C LYS A 81 -9.01 -2.15 16.06
N LEU A 82 -8.40 -1.85 14.91
CA LEU A 82 -7.99 -0.49 14.55
C LEU A 82 -9.20 0.47 14.49
N ILE A 83 -10.28 0.08 13.82
CA ILE A 83 -11.49 0.89 13.73
C ILE A 83 -12.11 1.14 15.10
N LYS A 84 -12.14 0.14 15.97
CA LYS A 84 -12.65 0.29 17.35
C LYS A 84 -11.81 1.28 18.15
N LYS A 85 -10.48 1.25 17.99
CA LYS A 85 -9.55 2.12 18.71
C LYS A 85 -9.57 3.56 18.19
N PHE A 86 -9.46 3.75 16.89
CA PHE A 86 -9.24 5.07 16.29
C PHE A 86 -10.51 5.73 15.75
N LYS A 87 -11.60 4.98 15.55
CA LYS A 87 -12.90 5.46 15.05
C LYS A 87 -12.86 6.03 13.62
N ILE A 88 -11.82 5.74 12.85
CA ILE A 88 -11.66 6.17 11.46
C ILE A 88 -11.81 4.99 10.49
N PRO A 89 -12.17 5.22 9.20
CA PRO A 89 -12.34 4.17 8.20
C PRO A 89 -11.01 3.59 7.74
N ILE A 90 -11.07 2.39 7.18
CA ILE A 90 -9.95 1.76 6.48
C ILE A 90 -10.30 1.66 5.00
N ILE A 91 -9.49 2.27 4.15
CA ILE A 91 -9.55 2.13 2.70
C ILE A 91 -8.66 0.95 2.32
N PHE A 92 -9.28 -0.12 1.86
CA PHE A 92 -8.57 -1.34 1.52
C PHE A 92 -8.54 -1.53 0.00
N SER A 93 -7.38 -1.26 -0.61
CA SER A 93 -7.14 -1.54 -2.03
C SER A 93 -7.05 -3.04 -2.25
N THR A 94 -7.98 -3.61 -3.00
CA THR A 94 -8.11 -5.06 -3.18
C THR A 94 -8.02 -5.46 -4.64
N HIS A 95 -7.19 -6.46 -4.92
CA HIS A 95 -7.20 -7.12 -6.22
C HIS A 95 -8.53 -7.88 -6.43
N PRO A 96 -9.05 -8.03 -7.66
CA PRO A 96 -10.28 -8.77 -7.94
C PRO A 96 -10.34 -10.18 -7.31
N ARG A 97 -9.23 -10.91 -7.28
CA ARG A 97 -9.13 -12.23 -6.62
C ARG A 97 -9.44 -12.16 -5.12
N THR A 98 -8.91 -11.16 -4.44
CA THR A 98 -9.15 -10.93 -3.00
C THR A 98 -10.63 -10.62 -2.74
N LYS A 99 -11.26 -9.85 -3.62
CA LYS A 99 -12.69 -9.48 -3.51
C LYS A 99 -13.61 -10.71 -3.49
N VAL A 100 -13.29 -11.74 -4.27
CA VAL A 100 -14.07 -13.00 -4.27
C VAL A 100 -13.98 -13.72 -2.93
N LYS A 101 -12.81 -13.73 -2.31
CA LYS A 101 -12.58 -14.38 -0.99
C LYS A 101 -13.22 -13.60 0.14
N LEU A 102 -13.16 -12.29 0.09
CA LEU A 102 -13.79 -11.40 1.08
C LEU A 102 -15.32 -11.60 1.14
N LYS A 103 -15.98 -11.92 0.03
CA LYS A 103 -17.43 -12.24 0.03
C LYS A 103 -17.79 -13.44 0.91
N LYS A 104 -16.85 -14.32 1.21
CA LYS A 104 -17.05 -15.47 2.09
C LYS A 104 -16.93 -15.14 3.58
N ILE A 105 -16.39 -13.98 3.92
CA ILE A 105 -16.26 -13.54 5.31
C ILE A 105 -17.54 -12.82 5.73
N LYS A 106 -18.19 -13.34 6.75
CA LYS A 106 -19.42 -12.75 7.32
C LYS A 106 -19.08 -11.64 8.32
N ASN A 107 -19.98 -10.70 8.49
CA ASN A 107 -19.93 -9.64 9.52
C ASN A 107 -18.70 -8.73 9.41
N ILE A 108 -18.30 -8.36 8.19
CA ILE A 108 -17.23 -7.37 7.98
C ILE A 108 -17.76 -5.98 8.39
N ASN A 109 -16.93 -5.24 9.11
CA ASN A 109 -17.23 -3.87 9.54
C ASN A 109 -17.45 -2.94 8.34
N LYS A 110 -18.56 -2.22 8.33
CA LYS A 110 -18.93 -1.29 7.23
C LYS A 110 -17.92 -0.13 7.03
N ARG A 111 -17.06 0.14 8.01
CA ARG A 111 -15.99 1.14 7.88
C ARG A 111 -14.74 0.61 7.17
N ILE A 112 -14.69 -0.67 6.82
CA ILE A 112 -13.69 -1.22 5.89
C ILE A 112 -14.26 -1.06 4.50
N ILE A 113 -13.68 -0.15 3.73
CA ILE A 113 -14.13 0.20 2.38
C ILE A 113 -13.22 -0.50 1.38
N PHE A 114 -13.77 -1.51 0.70
CA PHE A 114 -13.04 -2.27 -0.31
C PHE A 114 -13.14 -1.56 -1.66
N LEU A 115 -12.00 -1.22 -2.22
CA LEU A 115 -11.91 -0.55 -3.51
C LEU A 115 -10.99 -1.31 -4.46
N GLU A 116 -11.20 -1.17 -5.75
CA GLU A 116 -10.29 -1.66 -6.77
C GLU A 116 -8.94 -0.94 -6.71
N PRO A 117 -7.88 -1.51 -7.29
CA PRO A 117 -6.58 -0.86 -7.29
C PRO A 117 -6.67 0.56 -7.84
N PHE A 118 -6.07 1.48 -7.12
CA PHE A 118 -5.98 2.88 -7.51
C PHE A 118 -4.97 3.10 -8.63
N SER A 119 -5.13 4.18 -9.39
CA SER A 119 -4.07 4.69 -10.23
C SER A 119 -2.88 5.16 -9.38
N PHE A 120 -1.70 5.30 -10.00
CA PHE A 120 -0.50 5.78 -9.31
C PHE A 120 -0.75 7.11 -8.59
N PHE A 121 -1.36 8.09 -9.25
CA PHE A 121 -1.60 9.41 -8.67
C PHE A 121 -2.58 9.36 -7.50
N GLU A 122 -3.67 8.61 -7.63
CA GLU A 122 -4.66 8.43 -6.57
C GLU A 122 -4.05 7.73 -5.35
N TYR A 123 -3.26 6.66 -5.57
CA TYR A 123 -2.63 5.92 -4.49
C TYR A 123 -1.62 6.76 -3.71
N ILE A 124 -0.76 7.50 -4.41
CA ILE A 124 0.22 8.38 -3.76
C ILE A 124 -0.48 9.53 -3.04
N LYS A 125 -1.55 10.11 -3.61
CA LYS A 125 -2.35 11.12 -2.93
C LYS A 125 -2.94 10.61 -1.62
N LEU A 126 -3.48 9.39 -1.61
CA LEU A 126 -3.96 8.75 -0.38
C LEU A 126 -2.83 8.49 0.62
N MET A 127 -1.65 8.07 0.18
CA MET A 127 -0.48 7.84 1.05
C MET A 127 0.07 9.13 1.70
N LYS A 128 -0.07 10.28 1.01
CA LYS A 128 0.40 11.60 1.51
C LYS A 128 -0.54 12.21 2.57
N ASN A 129 -1.77 11.70 2.69
CA ASN A 129 -2.85 12.25 3.49
C ASN A 129 -3.46 11.23 4.45
#